data_dbf0db6647b3ecc95f9e9120ab49eb9c
#
_entry.id   dbf0db6647b3ecc95f9e9120ab49eb9c
#
_cell.length_a   1.000
_cell.length_b   1.000
_cell.length_c   1.000
_cell.angle_alpha   90.00
_cell.angle_beta   90.00
_cell.angle_gamma   90.00
#
_symmetry.space_group_name_H-M   'P 1'
#
loop_
_entity.id
_entity.type
_entity.pdbx_description
1 polymer ?
#
loop_
_entity_poly.entity_id
_entity_poly.type
_entity_poly.pdbx_seq_one_letter_code
_entity_poly.pdbx_strand_id
1 'polypeptide(L)'
;MQMSIAITGAKELEQKLLSFEPKLAKKIVRTALRDGAKLILEAAKANVPVDTGALRDSLKVRAMRKRRQRYGVVVQTSEGWFKGEQFYGAFVEFGTSKMAARPFVRPAFDSEKDAAEKTIVDGIRQGIEQVGAEK
;
A
#
# COMPACT_ATOMS: atom_id res chain seq x y z
N MET A 1 -1.33 13.23 1.58
CA MET A 1 -0.77 12.45 2.68
C MET A 1 0.13 11.36 2.11
N GLN A 2 1.36 11.35 2.54
CA GLN A 2 2.28 10.29 2.18
C GLN A 2 2.75 9.58 3.44
N MET A 3 2.47 8.29 3.50
CA MET A 3 3.03 7.40 4.51
C MET A 3 3.92 6.41 3.78
N SER A 4 5.11 6.19 4.27
CA SER A 4 6.05 5.31 3.62
C SER A 4 6.68 4.33 4.59
N ILE A 5 7.01 3.15 4.08
CA ILE A 5 7.76 2.13 4.81
C ILE A 5 9.13 2.05 4.15
N ALA A 6 10.18 2.30 4.93
CA ALA A 6 11.55 2.08 4.48
C ALA A 6 12.00 0.70 4.94
N ILE A 7 12.38 -0.15 4.00
CA ILE A 7 12.85 -1.50 4.29
C ILE A 7 14.37 -1.44 4.43
N THR A 8 14.85 -1.76 5.63
CA THR A 8 16.28 -1.81 5.93
C THR A 8 16.75 -3.26 5.99
N GLY A 9 18.02 -3.50 5.71
CA GLY A 9 18.60 -4.84 5.74
C GLY A 9 18.27 -5.71 4.54
N ALA A 10 17.70 -5.15 3.49
CA ALA A 10 17.29 -5.88 2.30
C ALA A 10 18.29 -5.76 1.13
N LYS A 11 19.54 -5.39 1.40
CA LYS A 11 20.55 -5.22 0.35
C LYS A 11 20.77 -6.47 -0.50
N GLU A 12 20.77 -7.64 0.12
CA GLU A 12 20.93 -8.90 -0.59
C GLU A 12 19.78 -9.13 -1.58
N LEU A 13 18.55 -8.85 -1.13
CA LEU A 13 17.36 -8.97 -1.98
C LEU A 13 17.40 -7.96 -3.12
N GLU A 14 17.83 -6.74 -2.84
CA GLU A 14 17.98 -5.71 -3.85
C GLU A 14 18.99 -6.11 -4.90
N GLN A 15 20.15 -6.61 -4.50
CA GLN A 15 21.19 -7.08 -5.42
C GLN A 15 20.68 -8.22 -6.29
N LYS A 16 19.95 -9.18 -5.72
CA LYS A 16 19.36 -10.28 -6.48
C LYS A 16 18.34 -9.77 -7.50
N LEU A 17 17.48 -8.82 -7.09
CA LEU A 17 16.51 -8.22 -7.99
C LEU A 17 17.18 -7.51 -9.16
N LEU A 18 18.29 -6.80 -8.91
CA LEU A 18 19.02 -6.11 -9.96
C LEU A 18 19.64 -7.07 -10.98
N SER A 19 19.86 -8.33 -10.59
CA SER A 19 20.37 -9.35 -11.52
C SER A 19 19.30 -9.93 -12.45
N PHE A 20 18.01 -9.67 -12.16
CA PHE A 20 16.89 -10.19 -12.93
C PHE A 20 16.52 -9.23 -14.07
N GLU A 21 15.80 -9.76 -15.05
CA GLU A 21 15.18 -8.92 -16.07
C GLU A 21 14.29 -7.86 -15.40
N PRO A 22 14.35 -6.58 -15.83
CA PRO A 22 13.59 -5.50 -15.17
C PRO A 22 12.10 -5.75 -15.07
N LYS A 23 11.47 -6.37 -16.06
CA LYS A 23 10.03 -6.68 -16.00
C LYS A 23 9.72 -7.70 -14.92
N LEU A 24 10.56 -8.70 -14.74
CA LEU A 24 10.39 -9.72 -13.73
C LEU A 24 10.59 -9.14 -12.32
N ALA A 25 11.64 -8.35 -12.12
CA ALA A 25 11.90 -7.69 -10.86
C ALA A 25 10.74 -6.77 -10.47
N LYS A 26 10.21 -6.01 -11.42
CA LYS A 26 9.06 -5.13 -11.23
C LYS A 26 7.82 -5.91 -10.79
N LYS A 27 7.56 -7.05 -11.42
CA LYS A 27 6.41 -7.91 -11.08
C LYS A 27 6.52 -8.42 -9.64
N ILE A 28 7.70 -8.91 -9.25
CA ILE A 28 7.96 -9.40 -7.89
C ILE A 28 7.70 -8.30 -6.86
N VAL A 29 8.27 -7.12 -7.07
CA VAL A 29 8.14 -5.99 -6.14
C VAL A 29 6.69 -5.52 -6.04
N ARG A 30 6.00 -5.36 -7.17
CA ARG A 30 4.61 -4.91 -7.18
C ARG A 30 3.67 -5.87 -6.48
N THR A 31 3.83 -7.16 -6.70
CA THR A 31 3.02 -8.18 -6.03
C THR A 31 3.22 -8.12 -4.52
N ALA A 32 4.47 -8.05 -4.08
CA ALA A 32 4.81 -7.97 -2.67
C ALA A 32 4.24 -6.69 -2.02
N LEU A 33 4.37 -5.55 -2.70
CA LEU A 33 3.82 -4.27 -2.20
C LEU A 33 2.31 -4.32 -2.06
N ARG A 34 1.61 -4.92 -3.02
CA ARG A 34 0.15 -5.08 -2.94
C ARG A 34 -0.27 -5.96 -1.78
N ASP A 35 0.43 -7.06 -1.57
CA ASP A 35 0.11 -7.97 -0.46
C ASP A 35 0.30 -7.30 0.89
N GLY A 36 1.37 -6.52 1.05
CA GLY A 36 1.60 -5.74 2.26
C GLY A 36 0.55 -4.64 2.44
N ALA A 37 0.22 -3.93 1.37
CA ALA A 37 -0.77 -2.86 1.43
C ALA A 37 -2.19 -3.36 1.72
N LYS A 38 -2.51 -4.60 1.37
CA LYS A 38 -3.81 -5.22 1.70
C LYS A 38 -4.04 -5.28 3.21
N LEU A 39 -3.01 -5.51 4.00
CA LEU A 39 -3.14 -5.51 5.46
C LEU A 39 -3.58 -4.13 5.96
N ILE A 40 -2.98 -3.10 5.43
CA ILE A 40 -3.33 -1.71 5.77
C ILE A 40 -4.74 -1.39 5.28
N LEU A 41 -5.07 -1.84 4.07
CA LEU A 41 -6.40 -1.63 3.49
C LEU A 41 -7.50 -2.24 4.36
N GLU A 42 -7.33 -3.49 4.79
CA GLU A 42 -8.32 -4.17 5.64
C GLU A 42 -8.49 -3.47 6.98
N ALA A 43 -7.39 -3.03 7.59
CA ALA A 43 -7.45 -2.28 8.83
C ALA A 43 -8.12 -0.92 8.63
N ALA A 44 -7.84 -0.24 7.51
CA ALA A 44 -8.50 1.04 7.19
C ALA A 44 -10.00 0.86 7.00
N LYS A 45 -10.42 -0.19 6.31
CA LYS A 45 -11.85 -0.51 6.14
C LYS A 45 -12.54 -0.74 7.48
N ALA A 46 -11.86 -1.41 8.41
CA ALA A 46 -12.41 -1.64 9.74
C ALA A 46 -12.55 -0.35 10.55
N ASN A 47 -11.70 0.64 10.29
CA ASN A 47 -11.68 1.92 11.02
C ASN A 47 -12.61 2.98 10.43
N VAL A 48 -13.06 2.81 9.20
CA VAL A 48 -13.91 3.81 8.53
C VAL A 48 -15.23 3.99 9.27
N PRO A 49 -15.67 5.24 9.57
CA PRO A 49 -17.02 5.46 10.07
C PRO A 49 -18.04 4.98 9.05
N VAL A 50 -18.92 4.05 9.47
CA VAL A 50 -19.85 3.38 8.56
C VAL A 50 -21.24 3.97 8.71
N ASP A 51 -21.61 4.92 7.84
CA ASP A 51 -23.01 5.35 7.71
C ASP A 51 -23.72 4.51 6.65
N THR A 52 -23.14 4.43 5.45
CA THR A 52 -23.71 3.67 4.32
C THR A 52 -22.83 2.52 3.84
N GLY A 53 -21.58 2.47 4.29
CA GLY A 53 -20.60 1.52 3.78
C GLY A 53 -19.98 1.90 2.45
N ALA A 54 -20.48 2.92 1.77
CA ALA A 54 -20.00 3.32 0.45
C ALA A 54 -18.53 3.76 0.48
N LEU A 55 -18.14 4.53 1.49
CA LEU A 55 -16.75 4.96 1.62
C LEU A 55 -15.83 3.78 1.88
N ARG A 56 -16.20 2.89 2.79
CA ARG A 56 -15.43 1.68 3.08
C ARG A 56 -15.24 0.84 1.80
N ASP A 57 -16.32 0.62 1.06
CA ASP A 57 -16.29 -0.23 -0.14
C ASP A 57 -15.51 0.42 -1.30
N SER A 58 -15.35 1.74 -1.26
CA SER A 58 -14.58 2.46 -2.28
C SER A 58 -13.06 2.42 -2.05
N LEU A 59 -12.60 2.03 -0.87
CA LEU A 59 -11.16 2.00 -0.56
C LEU A 59 -10.49 0.88 -1.36
N LYS A 60 -9.37 1.20 -1.98
CA LYS A 60 -8.60 0.28 -2.83
C LYS A 60 -7.10 0.52 -2.70
N VAL A 61 -6.33 -0.52 -3.00
CA VAL A 61 -4.90 -0.42 -3.23
C VAL A 61 -4.69 -0.15 -4.72
N ARG A 62 -3.95 0.90 -5.05
CA ARG A 62 -3.63 1.24 -6.44
C ARG A 62 -2.12 1.40 -6.60
N ALA A 63 -1.61 1.00 -7.77
CA ALA A 63 -0.22 1.22 -8.10
C ALA A 63 0.04 2.70 -8.28
N MET A 64 1.11 3.20 -7.66
CA MET A 64 1.55 4.57 -7.89
C MET A 64 2.25 4.67 -9.24
N ARG A 65 2.21 5.88 -9.83
CA ARG A 65 2.96 6.17 -11.04
C ARG A 65 4.45 6.02 -10.77
N LYS A 66 5.15 5.26 -11.64
CA LYS A 66 6.60 5.05 -11.52
C LYS A 66 7.33 6.40 -11.60
N ARG A 67 8.19 6.65 -10.62
CA ARG A 67 9.10 7.81 -10.61
C ARG A 67 10.51 7.30 -10.29
N ARG A 68 11.49 7.57 -11.16
CA ARG A 68 12.93 7.33 -10.91
C ARG A 68 13.21 5.96 -10.26
N GLN A 69 12.75 4.88 -10.87
CA GLN A 69 12.94 3.52 -10.36
C GLN A 69 12.29 3.23 -8.99
N ARG A 70 11.38 4.09 -8.55
CA ARG A 70 10.61 3.86 -7.34
C ARG A 70 9.28 3.23 -7.69
N TYR A 71 8.95 2.16 -6.99
CA TYR A 71 7.65 1.50 -7.09
C TYR A 71 6.89 1.72 -5.79
N GLY A 72 5.62 1.93 -5.87
CA GLY A 72 4.80 2.11 -4.70
C GLY A 72 3.37 1.75 -4.96
N VAL A 73 2.61 1.64 -3.88
CA VAL A 73 1.16 1.46 -3.91
C VAL A 73 0.55 2.46 -2.94
N VAL A 74 -0.71 2.77 -3.16
CA VAL A 74 -1.44 3.72 -2.31
C VAL A 74 -2.80 3.14 -1.96
N VAL A 75 -3.23 3.37 -0.72
CA VAL A 75 -4.58 3.08 -0.26
C VAL A 75 -5.39 4.37 -0.39
N GLN A 76 -6.42 4.34 -1.19
CA GLN A 76 -7.26 5.52 -1.45
C GLN A 76 -8.65 5.11 -1.89
N THR A 77 -9.55 6.09 -2.04
CA THR A 77 -10.85 5.85 -2.67
C THR A 77 -10.67 5.50 -4.14
N SER A 78 -11.62 4.78 -4.73
CA SER A 78 -11.48 4.23 -6.08
C SER A 78 -11.21 5.28 -7.16
N GLU A 79 -11.69 6.52 -6.97
CA GLU A 79 -11.47 7.61 -7.91
C GLU A 79 -10.42 8.61 -7.45
N GLY A 80 -9.79 8.36 -6.28
CA GLY A 80 -8.86 9.28 -5.64
C GLY A 80 -9.54 10.08 -4.55
N TRP A 81 -8.72 10.63 -3.62
CA TRP A 81 -9.24 11.28 -2.40
C TRP A 81 -10.18 12.46 -2.64
N PHE A 82 -9.96 13.21 -3.71
CA PHE A 82 -10.70 14.45 -3.97
C PHE A 82 -11.59 14.36 -5.21
N LYS A 83 -11.83 13.15 -5.71
CA LYS A 83 -12.62 12.91 -6.91
C LYS A 83 -13.75 11.93 -6.66
N GLY A 84 -14.82 12.06 -7.44
CA GLY A 84 -15.92 11.12 -7.43
C GLY A 84 -16.87 11.30 -6.27
N GLU A 85 -17.79 10.34 -6.11
CA GLU A 85 -18.84 10.40 -5.09
C GLU A 85 -18.31 10.27 -3.66
N GLN A 86 -17.10 9.71 -3.49
CA GLN A 86 -16.50 9.47 -2.19
C GLN A 86 -15.46 10.54 -1.83
N PHE A 87 -15.54 11.73 -2.43
CA PHE A 87 -14.59 12.82 -2.14
C PHE A 87 -14.58 13.23 -0.67
N TYR A 88 -15.67 13.03 0.03
CA TYR A 88 -15.75 13.38 1.45
C TYR A 88 -14.83 12.53 2.33
N GLY A 89 -14.31 11.41 1.82
CA GLY A 89 -13.35 10.58 2.56
C GLY A 89 -12.12 11.34 2.99
N ALA A 90 -11.62 12.26 2.18
CA ALA A 90 -10.50 13.10 2.54
C ALA A 90 -10.84 14.00 3.73
N PHE A 91 -12.05 14.52 3.78
CA PHE A 91 -12.49 15.37 4.89
C PHE A 91 -12.62 14.57 6.19
N VAL A 92 -13.07 13.34 6.12
CA VAL A 92 -13.13 12.46 7.29
C VAL A 92 -11.71 12.17 7.80
N GLU A 93 -10.79 11.81 6.90
CA GLU A 93 -9.41 11.46 7.28
C GLU A 93 -8.65 12.65 7.85
N PHE A 94 -8.73 13.82 7.21
CA PHE A 94 -7.91 14.98 7.53
C PHE A 94 -8.63 16.05 8.35
N GLY A 95 -9.96 16.00 8.40
CA GLY A 95 -10.75 17.04 9.02
C GLY A 95 -10.88 18.29 8.15
N THR A 96 -11.67 19.23 8.64
CA THR A 96 -11.84 20.55 8.03
C THR A 96 -11.81 21.61 9.14
N SER A 97 -11.87 22.90 8.77
CA SER A 97 -11.96 23.99 9.74
C SER A 97 -13.22 23.90 10.63
N LYS A 98 -14.26 23.17 10.18
CA LYS A 98 -15.54 23.04 10.88
C LYS A 98 -15.78 21.63 11.42
N MET A 99 -14.95 20.66 11.06
CA MET A 99 -15.13 19.26 11.44
C MET A 99 -13.80 18.68 11.89
N ALA A 100 -13.80 18.06 13.07
CA ALA A 100 -12.61 17.36 13.57
C ALA A 100 -12.30 16.14 12.69
N ALA A 101 -11.03 15.86 12.52
CA ALA A 101 -10.57 14.67 11.79
C ALA A 101 -11.01 13.40 12.52
N ARG A 102 -11.43 12.40 11.73
CA ARG A 102 -11.71 11.04 12.22
C ARG A 102 -10.93 10.08 11.34
N PRO A 103 -9.57 10.03 11.51
CA PRO A 103 -8.71 9.27 10.60
C PRO A 103 -8.98 7.77 10.67
N PHE A 104 -8.93 7.12 9.52
CA PHE A 104 -9.12 5.67 9.41
C PHE A 104 -7.95 5.01 8.67
N VAL A 105 -7.25 5.73 7.80
CA VAL A 105 -6.09 5.18 7.09
C VAL A 105 -4.82 5.28 7.94
N ARG A 106 -4.58 6.43 8.56
CA ARG A 106 -3.37 6.66 9.35
C ARG A 106 -3.25 5.70 10.54
N PRO A 107 -4.31 5.50 11.35
CA PRO A 107 -4.23 4.48 12.42
C PRO A 107 -4.02 3.07 11.88
N ALA A 108 -4.63 2.75 10.73
CA ALA A 108 -4.44 1.46 10.07
C ALA A 108 -2.98 1.26 9.66
N PHE A 109 -2.38 2.30 9.06
CA PHE A 109 -0.97 2.27 8.70
C PHE A 109 -0.08 2.06 9.93
N ASP A 110 -0.29 2.85 10.97
CA ASP A 110 0.53 2.78 12.18
C ASP A 110 0.44 1.42 12.87
N SER A 111 -0.73 0.79 12.85
CA SER A 111 -0.93 -0.52 13.50
C SER A 111 -0.40 -1.68 12.65
N GLU A 112 -0.41 -1.56 11.33
CA GLU A 112 -0.10 -2.67 10.41
C GLU A 112 1.24 -2.53 9.71
N LYS A 113 1.96 -1.41 9.88
CA LYS A 113 3.18 -1.15 9.11
C LYS A 113 4.26 -2.24 9.28
N ASP A 114 4.43 -2.77 10.49
CA ASP A 114 5.45 -3.79 10.76
C ASP A 114 5.08 -5.11 10.09
N ALA A 115 3.81 -5.52 10.18
CA ALA A 115 3.31 -6.71 9.50
C ALA A 115 3.35 -6.55 7.98
N ALA A 116 3.03 -5.35 7.48
CA ALA A 116 3.11 -5.05 6.05
C ALA A 116 4.54 -5.13 5.54
N GLU A 117 5.49 -4.56 6.28
CA GLU A 117 6.91 -4.62 5.93
C GLU A 117 7.40 -6.06 5.85
N LYS A 118 7.06 -6.88 6.85
CA LYS A 118 7.41 -8.30 6.85
C LYS A 118 6.81 -9.04 5.65
N THR A 119 5.55 -8.78 5.36
CA THR A 119 4.85 -9.38 4.20
C THR A 119 5.54 -9.00 2.90
N ILE A 120 5.96 -7.74 2.76
CA ILE A 120 6.66 -7.25 1.56
C ILE A 120 8.00 -7.96 1.39
N VAL A 121 8.79 -8.00 2.46
CA VAL A 121 10.13 -8.65 2.43
C VAL A 121 9.99 -10.13 2.11
N ASP A 122 9.09 -10.83 2.80
CA ASP A 122 8.86 -12.26 2.57
C ASP A 122 8.36 -12.53 1.15
N GLY A 123 7.48 -11.66 0.62
CA GLY A 123 6.97 -11.78 -0.74
C GLY A 123 8.06 -11.60 -1.79
N ILE A 124 8.96 -10.65 -1.58
CA ILE A 124 10.10 -10.44 -2.48
C ILE A 124 11.03 -11.66 -2.43
N ARG A 125 11.33 -12.15 -1.23
CA ARG A 125 12.18 -13.33 -1.06
C ARG A 125 11.60 -14.55 -1.76
N GLN A 126 10.30 -14.81 -1.56
CA GLN A 126 9.61 -15.92 -2.22
C GLN A 126 9.62 -15.77 -3.75
N GLY A 127 9.39 -14.56 -4.25
CA GLY A 127 9.42 -14.30 -5.69
C GLY A 127 10.80 -14.59 -6.30
N ILE A 128 11.86 -14.21 -5.60
CA ILE A 128 13.24 -14.49 -6.01
C ILE A 128 13.52 -16.00 -6.01
N GLU A 129 13.08 -16.69 -4.96
CA GLU A 129 13.27 -18.14 -4.84
C GLU A 129 12.55 -18.92 -5.95
N GLN A 130 11.32 -18.50 -6.28
CA GLN A 130 10.56 -19.12 -7.37
C GLN A 130 11.28 -19.02 -8.70
N VAL A 131 11.86 -17.86 -9.01
CA VAL A 131 12.62 -17.67 -10.24
C VAL A 131 13.86 -18.56 -10.25
N GLY A 132 14.55 -18.68 -9.13
CA GLY A 132 15.69 -19.58 -8.99
C GLY A 132 15.33 -21.04 -9.18
N ALA A 133 14.14 -21.46 -8.71
CA ALA A 133 13.66 -22.83 -8.83
C ALA A 133 13.23 -23.19 -10.25
N GLU A 134 12.84 -22.22 -11.07
CA GLU A 134 12.41 -22.41 -12.46
C GLU A 134 13.57 -22.55 -13.45
N LYS A 135 14.79 -22.35 -13.01
CA LYS A 135 15.98 -22.47 -13.86
C LYS A 135 16.50 -23.90 -13.90
#